data_6dc51ff36f15b91c4eb92cef03e69f12
#
_entry.id   6dc51ff36f15b91c4eb92cef03e69f12
#
_cell.length_a   1.000
_cell.length_b   1.000
_cell.length_c   1.000
_cell.angle_alpha   90.00
_cell.angle_beta   90.00
_cell.angle_gamma   90.00
#
_symmetry.space_group_name_H-M   'P 1'
#
loop_
_entity.id
_entity.type
_entity.pdbx_description
1 polymer ?
#
loop_
_entity_poly.entity_id
_entity_poly.type
_entity_poly.pdbx_seq_one_letter_code
_entity_poly.pdbx_strand_id
1 'polypeptide(L)'
;GAIMPCYSRDAADVRSVPQSYRGHEIDVKQLGSAYNSEIITTLLRDIMGFKGFVNSDSGITLTQTYGVESLTSIQRFALLIKAGTDAIGAELAPEYIVSAVEFGLLDKADLDRANINRATALFKQGRFENPYLDYEQADVVRATNMETAHDQAYSLHLKATVLMKNHENTLPLSKDAGTKVYIASYTGTGENEATLKALAELFVQQGFTVC
;
A
#
# COMPACT_ATOMS: atom_id res chain seq x y z
N GLY A 1 -5.69 9.34 11.84
CA GLY A 1 -5.22 8.13 11.22
C GLY A 1 -3.97 8.33 10.39
N ALA A 2 -3.62 7.37 9.57
CA ALA A 2 -2.47 7.41 8.69
C ALA A 2 -2.89 7.22 7.23
N ILE A 3 -2.06 7.70 6.31
CA ILE A 3 -2.16 7.44 4.87
C ILE A 3 -0.82 6.87 4.40
N MET A 4 -0.88 5.93 3.48
CA MET A 4 0.29 5.39 2.78
C MET A 4 0.18 5.77 1.29
N PRO A 5 1.07 6.64 0.77
CA PRO A 5 1.12 6.94 -0.65
C PRO A 5 1.64 5.73 -1.42
N CYS A 6 1.18 5.60 -2.66
CA CYS A 6 1.61 4.53 -3.55
C CYS A 6 3.01 4.79 -4.15
N TYR A 7 3.58 3.77 -4.79
CA TYR A 7 4.84 3.90 -5.54
C TYR A 7 4.70 4.69 -6.84
N SER A 8 3.49 4.80 -7.36
CA SER A 8 3.24 5.31 -8.71
C SER A 8 3.84 6.69 -8.92
N ARG A 9 4.45 6.86 -10.08
CA ARG A 9 4.87 8.13 -10.65
C ARG A 9 3.86 8.57 -11.69
N ASP A 10 3.44 9.81 -11.63
CA ASP A 10 2.51 10.37 -12.60
C ASP A 10 3.15 10.44 -14.01
N ALA A 11 2.35 10.15 -15.04
CA ALA A 11 2.83 10.21 -16.40
C ALA A 11 3.01 11.67 -16.87
N ALA A 12 3.94 11.89 -17.79
CA ALA A 12 4.26 13.20 -18.36
C ALA A 12 3.32 13.61 -19.50
N ASP A 13 2.10 13.09 -19.54
CA ASP A 13 1.18 13.43 -20.63
C ASP A 13 0.09 14.42 -20.19
N VAL A 14 -0.63 14.92 -21.17
CA VAL A 14 -1.69 15.93 -20.98
C VAL A 14 -2.86 15.47 -20.08
N ARG A 15 -2.93 14.20 -19.74
CA ARG A 15 -3.95 13.65 -18.84
C ARG A 15 -3.57 13.78 -17.37
N SER A 16 -2.30 13.97 -17.10
CA SER A 16 -1.76 14.01 -15.74
C SER A 16 -1.59 15.42 -15.20
N VAL A 17 -1.37 16.42 -16.07
CA VAL A 17 -1.07 17.80 -15.65
C VAL A 17 -1.67 18.83 -16.61
N PRO A 18 -2.10 19.99 -16.10
CA PRO A 18 -2.32 20.30 -14.68
C PRO A 18 -3.59 19.62 -14.16
N GLN A 19 -3.59 19.27 -12.89
CA GLN A 19 -4.78 18.82 -12.19
C GLN A 19 -5.38 19.95 -11.36
N SER A 20 -6.69 19.97 -11.17
CA SER A 20 -7.31 20.94 -10.28
C SER A 20 -8.24 20.27 -9.28
N TYR A 21 -8.26 20.77 -8.06
CA TYR A 21 -9.15 20.32 -7.00
C TYR A 21 -9.67 21.53 -6.23
N ARG A 22 -10.99 21.69 -6.17
CA ARG A 22 -11.68 22.81 -5.51
C ARG A 22 -11.15 24.19 -5.93
N GLY A 23 -10.82 24.35 -7.22
CA GLY A 23 -10.30 25.61 -7.76
C GLY A 23 -8.81 25.85 -7.54
N HIS A 24 -8.08 24.90 -6.93
CA HIS A 24 -6.62 24.95 -6.81
C HIS A 24 -5.99 24.10 -7.90
N GLU A 25 -5.06 24.66 -8.65
CA GLU A 25 -4.22 23.91 -9.57
C GLU A 25 -3.15 23.14 -8.77
N ILE A 26 -2.97 21.87 -9.10
CA ILE A 26 -1.98 20.99 -8.48
C ILE A 26 -0.95 20.63 -9.55
N ASP A 27 0.26 21.13 -9.40
CA ASP A 27 1.37 20.82 -10.30
C ASP A 27 2.00 19.46 -9.92
N VAL A 28 1.34 18.39 -10.36
CA VAL A 28 1.77 17.04 -10.05
C VAL A 28 3.11 16.74 -10.72
N LYS A 29 4.15 16.60 -9.91
CA LYS A 29 5.49 16.29 -10.36
C LYS A 29 5.65 14.81 -10.69
N GLN A 30 6.52 14.49 -11.65
CA GLN A 30 6.80 13.12 -12.06
C GLN A 30 7.70 12.37 -11.05
N LEU A 31 7.24 12.31 -9.83
CA LEU A 31 7.91 11.65 -8.71
C LEU A 31 6.97 10.61 -8.11
N GLY A 32 7.51 9.57 -7.52
CA GLY A 32 6.71 8.67 -6.69
C GLY A 32 5.93 9.46 -5.66
N SER A 33 4.67 9.08 -5.43
CA SER A 33 3.71 9.91 -4.66
C SER A 33 4.24 10.36 -3.31
N ALA A 34 5.03 9.54 -2.62
CA ALA A 34 5.61 9.89 -1.31
C ALA A 34 6.68 11.00 -1.37
N TYR A 35 7.25 11.25 -2.55
CA TYR A 35 8.21 12.33 -2.80
C TYR A 35 7.57 13.61 -3.31
N ASN A 36 6.27 13.56 -3.61
CA ASN A 36 5.58 14.63 -4.29
C ASN A 36 4.94 15.59 -3.27
N SER A 37 5.60 16.72 -3.02
CA SER A 37 5.11 17.75 -2.09
C SER A 37 3.77 18.32 -2.51
N GLU A 38 3.49 18.41 -3.83
CA GLU A 38 2.20 18.90 -4.31
C GLU A 38 1.05 17.96 -3.92
N ILE A 39 1.32 16.66 -3.88
CA ILE A 39 0.33 15.68 -3.42
C ILE A 39 0.26 15.63 -1.89
N ILE A 40 1.40 15.50 -1.21
CA ILE A 40 1.43 15.25 0.23
C ILE A 40 1.17 16.54 1.03
N THR A 41 1.81 17.62 0.69
CA THR A 41 1.68 18.89 1.43
C THR A 41 0.54 19.71 0.87
N THR A 42 0.61 20.12 -0.40
CA THR A 42 -0.36 21.05 -0.97
C THR A 42 -1.77 20.44 -1.01
N LEU A 43 -1.94 19.30 -1.68
CA LEU A 43 -3.28 18.73 -1.84
C LEU A 43 -3.78 18.10 -0.53
N LEU A 44 -3.04 17.14 0.02
CA LEU A 44 -3.53 16.33 1.15
C LEU A 44 -3.62 17.15 2.44
N ARG A 45 -2.57 17.91 2.80
CA ARG A 45 -2.54 18.62 4.08
C ARG A 45 -3.21 19.99 4.02
N ASP A 46 -2.85 20.82 3.05
CA ASP A 46 -3.30 22.21 3.03
C ASP A 46 -4.74 22.33 2.49
N ILE A 47 -5.05 21.70 1.36
CA ILE A 47 -6.37 21.82 0.71
C ILE A 47 -7.40 20.88 1.33
N MET A 48 -7.06 19.60 1.53
CA MET A 48 -7.97 18.59 2.09
C MET A 48 -8.00 18.60 3.62
N GLY A 49 -7.04 19.25 4.28
CA GLY A 49 -7.00 19.41 5.73
C GLY A 49 -6.61 18.16 6.51
N PHE A 50 -5.88 17.22 5.91
CA PHE A 50 -5.45 15.99 6.58
C PHE A 50 -4.49 16.28 7.74
N LYS A 51 -4.83 15.80 8.93
CA LYS A 51 -4.10 16.03 10.20
C LYS A 51 -3.41 14.78 10.74
N GLY A 52 -3.42 13.68 9.99
CA GLY A 52 -2.73 12.45 10.36
C GLY A 52 -1.27 12.43 9.91
N PHE A 53 -0.60 11.29 10.09
CA PHE A 53 0.75 11.10 9.57
C PHE A 53 0.73 10.34 8.23
N VAL A 54 1.75 10.60 7.43
CA VAL A 54 1.99 9.93 6.16
C VAL A 54 3.13 8.93 6.35
N ASN A 55 2.85 7.65 6.14
CA ASN A 55 3.84 6.58 6.16
C ASN A 55 4.10 6.13 4.72
N SER A 56 5.35 6.14 4.27
CA SER A 56 5.66 5.64 2.94
C SER A 56 5.42 4.14 2.82
N ASP A 57 5.31 3.66 1.60
CA ASP A 57 5.39 2.24 1.33
C ASP A 57 6.83 1.73 1.51
N SER A 58 7.02 0.42 1.54
CA SER A 58 8.30 -0.25 1.84
C SER A 58 9.31 -0.11 0.71
N GLY A 59 10.58 0.08 1.04
CA GLY A 59 11.68 0.09 0.05
C GLY A 59 11.72 1.32 -0.87
N ILE A 60 10.96 2.37 -0.57
CA ILE A 60 10.79 3.52 -1.47
C ILE A 60 12.09 4.32 -1.67
N THR A 61 12.97 4.36 -0.67
CA THR A 61 14.22 5.13 -0.75
C THR A 61 15.41 4.32 -1.26
N LEU A 62 15.32 2.99 -1.24
CA LEU A 62 16.42 2.11 -1.60
C LEU A 62 16.17 1.30 -2.88
N THR A 63 14.96 0.76 -3.07
CA THR A 63 14.65 -0.16 -4.17
C THR A 63 13.57 0.34 -5.12
N GLN A 64 12.52 0.97 -4.62
CA GLN A 64 11.37 1.45 -5.39
C GLN A 64 11.45 2.96 -5.65
N THR A 65 12.56 3.39 -6.24
CA THR A 65 13.00 4.79 -6.32
C THR A 65 12.43 5.55 -7.54
N TYR A 66 11.17 5.32 -7.87
CA TYR A 66 10.55 5.84 -9.08
C TYR A 66 10.51 7.38 -9.14
N GLY A 67 11.18 7.93 -10.16
CA GLY A 67 11.32 9.36 -10.41
C GLY A 67 12.45 10.04 -9.62
N VAL A 68 13.17 9.29 -8.79
CA VAL A 68 14.31 9.76 -7.98
C VAL A 68 15.56 8.89 -8.14
N GLU A 69 15.61 8.11 -9.21
CA GLU A 69 16.68 7.15 -9.49
C GLU A 69 18.07 7.79 -9.50
N SER A 70 18.16 9.04 -9.98
CA SER A 70 19.43 9.78 -10.07
C SER A 70 19.92 10.33 -8.73
N LEU A 71 19.10 10.33 -7.69
CA LEU A 71 19.46 10.84 -6.37
C LEU A 71 20.19 9.77 -5.56
N THR A 72 21.11 10.20 -4.69
CA THR A 72 21.69 9.32 -3.67
C THR A 72 20.64 8.93 -2.61
N SER A 73 20.88 7.85 -1.86
CA SER A 73 19.98 7.45 -0.77
C SER A 73 19.76 8.58 0.23
N ILE A 74 20.81 9.30 0.63
CA ILE A 74 20.72 10.45 1.55
C ILE A 74 19.79 11.54 0.99
N GLN A 75 19.90 11.86 -0.30
CA GLN A 75 19.05 12.85 -0.96
C GLN A 75 17.59 12.37 -1.06
N ARG A 76 17.38 11.09 -1.29
CA ARG A 76 16.02 10.50 -1.32
C ARG A 76 15.34 10.59 0.04
N PHE A 77 16.04 10.22 1.11
CA PHE A 77 15.52 10.36 2.48
C PHE A 77 15.17 11.81 2.80
N ALA A 78 16.04 12.76 2.47
CA ALA A 78 15.78 14.18 2.67
C ALA A 78 14.57 14.67 1.87
N LEU A 79 14.49 14.34 0.58
CA LEU A 79 13.41 14.77 -0.30
C LEU A 79 12.05 14.24 0.18
N LEU A 80 11.99 12.96 0.59
CA LEU A 80 10.80 12.31 1.07
C LEU A 80 10.23 13.00 2.32
N ILE A 81 11.09 13.29 3.30
CA ILE A 81 10.68 13.96 4.53
C ILE A 81 10.25 15.41 4.23
N LYS A 82 11.00 16.15 3.41
CA LYS A 82 10.64 17.52 2.97
C LYS A 82 9.31 17.57 2.20
N ALA A 83 8.99 16.54 1.44
CA ALA A 83 7.72 16.46 0.73
C ALA A 83 6.50 16.31 1.66
N GLY A 84 6.70 16.03 2.93
CA GLY A 84 5.62 15.91 3.91
C GLY A 84 5.33 14.49 4.38
N THR A 85 6.11 13.50 3.93
CA THR A 85 6.08 12.14 4.47
C THR A 85 6.73 12.10 5.83
N ASP A 86 6.07 11.47 6.81
CA ASP A 86 6.46 11.53 8.23
C ASP A 86 7.15 10.26 8.72
N ALA A 87 6.92 9.12 8.06
CA ALA A 87 7.52 7.85 8.40
C ALA A 87 7.93 7.09 7.14
N ILE A 88 9.04 6.36 7.21
CA ILE A 88 9.58 5.58 6.11
C ILE A 88 9.26 4.11 6.37
N GLY A 89 8.48 3.51 5.48
CA GLY A 89 7.98 2.15 5.64
C GLY A 89 9.09 1.12 5.46
N ALA A 90 9.24 0.24 6.45
CA ALA A 90 10.10 -0.94 6.43
C ALA A 90 11.59 -0.71 6.06
N GLU A 91 12.10 0.51 6.17
CA GLU A 91 13.51 0.83 5.96
C GLU A 91 14.16 1.24 7.28
N LEU A 92 15.11 0.44 7.74
CA LEU A 92 15.84 0.66 9.00
C LEU A 92 17.23 1.24 8.70
N ALA A 93 17.26 2.49 8.23
CA ALA A 93 18.49 3.18 7.83
C ALA A 93 18.53 4.61 8.38
N PRO A 94 18.50 4.80 9.73
CA PRO A 94 18.49 6.13 10.37
C PRO A 94 19.76 6.95 10.05
N GLU A 95 20.87 6.30 9.71
CA GLU A 95 22.12 6.93 9.31
C GLU A 95 21.98 7.85 8.10
N TYR A 96 21.11 7.54 7.15
CA TYR A 96 20.85 8.43 6.01
C TYR A 96 20.14 9.72 6.42
N ILE A 97 19.25 9.65 7.42
CA ILE A 97 18.57 10.83 7.96
C ILE A 97 19.57 11.71 8.72
N VAL A 98 20.42 11.11 9.55
CA VAL A 98 21.47 11.83 10.29
C VAL A 98 22.40 12.54 9.29
N SER A 99 22.89 11.81 8.30
CA SER A 99 23.76 12.37 7.25
C SER A 99 23.05 13.48 6.46
N ALA A 100 21.76 13.35 6.18
CA ALA A 100 20.99 14.39 5.49
C ALA A 100 20.95 15.71 6.30
N VAL A 101 20.86 15.64 7.62
CA VAL A 101 20.95 16.82 8.49
C VAL A 101 22.37 17.39 8.51
N GLU A 102 23.38 16.55 8.67
CA GLU A 102 24.80 16.96 8.69
C GLU A 102 25.22 17.64 7.38
N PHE A 103 24.70 17.20 6.24
CA PHE A 103 24.95 17.81 4.94
C PHE A 103 24.04 19.00 4.62
N GLY A 104 23.17 19.42 5.55
CA GLY A 104 22.25 20.54 5.34
C GLY A 104 21.15 20.26 4.30
N LEU A 105 20.89 18.99 3.98
CA LEU A 105 19.83 18.60 3.05
C LEU A 105 18.47 18.53 3.75
N LEU A 106 18.43 18.41 5.08
CA LEU A 106 17.24 18.28 5.88
C LEU A 106 17.36 19.14 7.13
N ASP A 107 16.32 19.92 7.42
CA ASP A 107 16.29 20.78 8.59
C ASP A 107 15.69 20.06 9.81
N LYS A 108 16.10 20.46 11.00
CA LYS A 108 15.52 19.95 12.25
C LYS A 108 14.01 20.15 12.29
N ALA A 109 13.50 21.25 11.75
CA ALA A 109 12.07 21.54 11.70
C ALA A 109 11.27 20.49 10.90
N ASP A 110 11.84 19.95 9.82
CA ASP A 110 11.22 18.87 9.05
C ASP A 110 11.10 17.58 9.87
N LEU A 111 12.14 17.26 10.65
CA LEU A 111 12.13 16.10 11.55
C LEU A 111 11.13 16.28 12.70
N ASP A 112 11.11 17.47 13.30
CA ASP A 112 10.18 17.79 14.38
C ASP A 112 8.74 17.67 13.91
N ARG A 113 8.40 18.19 12.71
CA ARG A 113 7.09 18.04 12.10
C ARG A 113 6.73 16.56 11.93
N ALA A 114 7.61 15.78 11.33
CA ALA A 114 7.39 14.36 11.08
C ALA A 114 7.15 13.58 12.39
N ASN A 115 7.98 13.81 13.39
CA ASN A 115 7.88 13.19 14.71
C ASN A 115 6.61 13.61 15.44
N ILE A 116 6.22 14.90 15.40
CA ILE A 116 4.99 15.40 16.02
C ILE A 116 3.76 14.74 15.39
N ASN A 117 3.69 14.66 14.05
CA ASN A 117 2.56 14.03 13.36
C ASN A 117 2.41 12.57 13.77
N ARG A 118 3.51 11.82 13.82
CA ARG A 118 3.53 10.43 14.21
C ARG A 118 3.21 10.23 15.70
N ALA A 119 3.86 11.00 16.60
CA ALA A 119 3.62 10.94 18.04
C ALA A 119 2.17 11.30 18.38
N THR A 120 1.60 12.30 17.71
CA THR A 120 0.19 12.69 17.90
C THR A 120 -0.78 11.53 17.70
N ALA A 121 -0.52 10.65 16.72
CA ALA A 121 -1.35 9.47 16.52
C ALA A 121 -1.25 8.48 17.68
N LEU A 122 -0.06 8.28 18.24
CA LEU A 122 0.16 7.40 19.39
C LEU A 122 -0.49 7.96 20.66
N PHE A 123 -0.36 9.28 20.90
CA PHE A 123 -1.04 9.95 22.01
C PHE A 123 -2.56 9.83 21.93
N LYS A 124 -3.13 10.04 20.75
CA LYS A 124 -4.59 9.89 20.53
C LYS A 124 -5.10 8.46 20.71
N GLN A 125 -4.23 7.47 20.61
CA GLN A 125 -4.55 6.07 20.89
C GLN A 125 -4.39 5.70 22.36
N GLY A 126 -3.95 6.64 23.23
CA GLY A 126 -3.68 6.37 24.64
C GLY A 126 -2.47 5.44 24.87
N ARG A 127 -1.55 5.34 23.89
CA ARG A 127 -0.42 4.41 23.96
C ARG A 127 0.62 4.77 25.02
N PHE A 128 0.62 6.02 25.47
CA PHE A 128 1.50 6.48 26.54
C PHE A 128 0.91 6.20 27.92
N GLU A 129 -0.42 6.24 28.04
CA GLU A 129 -1.14 5.94 29.28
C GLU A 129 -1.32 4.44 29.48
N ASN A 130 -1.57 3.70 28.40
CA ASN A 130 -1.69 2.24 28.42
C ASN A 130 -0.99 1.61 27.21
N PRO A 131 0.32 1.27 27.32
CA PRO A 131 1.08 0.65 26.23
C PRO A 131 0.80 -0.85 26.07
N TYR A 132 0.07 -1.46 27.01
CA TYR A 132 -0.16 -2.90 27.02
C TYR A 132 -1.31 -3.31 26.11
N LEU A 133 -1.25 -4.54 25.59
CA LEU A 133 -2.32 -5.15 24.84
C LEU A 133 -3.36 -5.72 25.79
N ASP A 134 -4.63 -5.52 25.45
CA ASP A 134 -5.75 -6.17 26.09
C ASP A 134 -6.05 -7.49 25.37
N TYR A 135 -5.58 -8.60 25.91
CA TYR A 135 -5.74 -9.92 25.33
C TYR A 135 -7.19 -10.40 25.37
N GLU A 136 -7.94 -10.07 26.43
CA GLU A 136 -9.34 -10.45 26.55
C GLU A 136 -10.18 -9.75 25.48
N GLN A 137 -9.96 -8.45 25.30
CA GLN A 137 -10.62 -7.69 24.25
C GLN A 137 -10.21 -8.16 22.84
N ALA A 138 -8.96 -8.53 22.63
CA ALA A 138 -8.50 -9.09 21.36
C ALA A 138 -9.20 -10.42 21.03
N ASP A 139 -9.36 -11.29 22.01
CA ASP A 139 -10.09 -12.56 21.83
C ASP A 139 -11.59 -12.35 21.58
N VAL A 140 -12.22 -11.39 22.25
CA VAL A 140 -13.61 -11.01 21.99
C VAL A 140 -13.78 -10.50 20.57
N VAL A 141 -12.92 -9.59 20.11
CA VAL A 141 -12.97 -9.05 18.74
C VAL A 141 -12.78 -10.18 17.72
N ARG A 142 -11.82 -11.08 17.95
CA ARG A 142 -11.57 -12.22 17.07
C ARG A 142 -12.77 -13.15 16.99
N ALA A 143 -13.32 -13.56 18.13
CA ALA A 143 -14.46 -14.48 18.19
C ALA A 143 -15.73 -13.88 17.58
N THR A 144 -16.02 -12.62 17.88
CA THR A 144 -17.25 -11.94 17.42
C THR A 144 -17.24 -11.64 15.93
N ASN A 145 -16.09 -11.30 15.37
CA ASN A 145 -16.02 -10.81 13.99
C ASN A 145 -15.64 -11.90 12.98
N MET A 146 -15.09 -13.05 13.41
CA MET A 146 -14.55 -14.04 12.47
C MET A 146 -15.62 -14.55 11.49
N GLU A 147 -16.77 -15.01 11.98
CA GLU A 147 -17.82 -15.57 11.12
C GLU A 147 -18.45 -14.49 10.24
N THR A 148 -18.90 -13.40 10.83
CA THR A 148 -19.53 -12.28 10.09
C THR A 148 -18.55 -11.63 9.10
N ALA A 149 -17.29 -11.42 9.49
CA ALA A 149 -16.29 -10.83 8.62
C ALA A 149 -15.94 -11.77 7.46
N HIS A 150 -15.88 -13.09 7.69
CA HIS A 150 -15.65 -14.07 6.64
C HIS A 150 -16.76 -14.03 5.59
N ASP A 151 -18.02 -14.05 6.00
CA ASP A 151 -19.18 -14.02 5.09
C ASP A 151 -19.24 -12.71 4.30
N GLN A 152 -18.97 -11.59 4.97
CA GLN A 152 -18.88 -10.29 4.30
C GLN A 152 -17.75 -10.26 3.27
N ALA A 153 -16.56 -10.73 3.64
CA ALA A 153 -15.41 -10.80 2.74
C ALA A 153 -15.70 -11.69 1.53
N TYR A 154 -16.28 -12.87 1.75
CA TYR A 154 -16.68 -13.76 0.68
C TYR A 154 -17.70 -13.11 -0.28
N SER A 155 -18.72 -12.48 0.27
CA SER A 155 -19.72 -11.73 -0.52
C SER A 155 -19.09 -10.59 -1.33
N LEU A 156 -18.12 -9.85 -0.76
CA LEU A 156 -17.40 -8.80 -1.44
C LEU A 156 -16.51 -9.35 -2.58
N HIS A 157 -15.83 -10.46 -2.34
CA HIS A 157 -15.01 -11.12 -3.36
C HIS A 157 -15.86 -11.58 -4.55
N LEU A 158 -17.02 -12.17 -4.30
CA LEU A 158 -17.95 -12.54 -5.38
C LEU A 158 -18.39 -11.34 -6.21
N LYS A 159 -18.72 -10.21 -5.55
CA LYS A 159 -19.14 -8.97 -6.22
C LYS A 159 -18.00 -8.28 -6.96
N ALA A 160 -16.77 -8.39 -6.46
CA ALA A 160 -15.59 -7.80 -7.06
C ALA A 160 -15.05 -8.60 -8.25
N THR A 161 -15.47 -9.85 -8.39
CA THR A 161 -15.05 -10.70 -9.53
C THR A 161 -15.72 -10.22 -10.81
N VAL A 162 -14.94 -9.76 -11.77
CA VAL A 162 -15.41 -9.22 -13.05
C VAL A 162 -15.05 -10.15 -14.18
N LEU A 163 -16.06 -10.57 -14.95
CA LEU A 163 -15.86 -11.36 -16.17
C LEU A 163 -15.50 -10.43 -17.33
N MET A 164 -14.19 -10.23 -17.57
CA MET A 164 -13.70 -9.32 -18.61
C MET A 164 -13.93 -9.83 -20.04
N LYS A 165 -13.94 -11.16 -20.23
CA LYS A 165 -14.06 -11.78 -21.54
C LYS A 165 -14.57 -13.21 -21.36
N ASN A 166 -15.60 -13.57 -22.15
CA ASN A 166 -16.12 -14.92 -22.18
C ASN A 166 -16.50 -15.29 -23.63
N HIS A 167 -15.49 -15.60 -24.42
CA HIS A 167 -15.74 -16.04 -25.82
C HIS A 167 -16.40 -17.41 -25.85
N GLU A 168 -17.35 -17.59 -26.76
CA GLU A 168 -18.05 -18.85 -26.99
C GLU A 168 -18.72 -19.43 -25.74
N ASN A 169 -19.03 -18.60 -24.76
CA ASN A 169 -19.62 -19.03 -23.50
C ASN A 169 -18.79 -20.11 -22.76
N THR A 170 -17.47 -19.99 -22.78
CA THR A 170 -16.57 -20.95 -22.12
C THR A 170 -16.87 -21.08 -20.62
N LEU A 171 -17.31 -20.00 -19.98
CA LEU A 171 -17.76 -20.00 -18.60
C LEU A 171 -19.29 -19.86 -18.52
N PRO A 172 -19.96 -20.54 -17.58
CA PRO A 172 -19.41 -21.45 -16.57
C PRO A 172 -18.92 -22.78 -17.18
N LEU A 173 -17.88 -23.36 -16.59
CA LEU A 173 -17.39 -24.68 -17.02
C LEU A 173 -18.47 -25.75 -16.75
N SER A 174 -18.71 -26.60 -17.74
CA SER A 174 -19.65 -27.72 -17.61
C SER A 174 -18.93 -28.97 -17.04
N LYS A 175 -19.45 -29.50 -15.95
CA LYS A 175 -18.97 -30.76 -15.36
C LYS A 175 -19.39 -31.97 -16.21
N ASP A 176 -20.57 -31.89 -16.83
CA ASP A 176 -21.17 -33.01 -17.59
C ASP A 176 -20.50 -33.22 -18.96
N ALA A 177 -19.77 -32.23 -19.46
CA ALA A 177 -19.04 -32.30 -20.72
C ALA A 177 -17.68 -33.03 -20.63
N GLY A 178 -17.34 -33.61 -19.47
CA GLY A 178 -16.03 -34.23 -19.25
C GLY A 178 -14.88 -33.24 -19.31
N THR A 179 -15.14 -31.99 -18.95
CA THR A 179 -14.14 -30.91 -18.96
C THR A 179 -12.92 -31.26 -18.13
N LYS A 180 -11.77 -31.22 -18.75
CA LYS A 180 -10.47 -31.38 -18.08
C LYS A 180 -9.89 -30.02 -17.77
N VAL A 181 -9.44 -29.85 -16.54
CA VAL A 181 -8.81 -28.60 -16.08
C VAL A 181 -7.31 -28.81 -15.97
N TYR A 182 -6.55 -28.02 -16.69
CA TYR A 182 -5.09 -27.95 -16.54
C TYR A 182 -4.75 -26.72 -15.70
N ILE A 183 -3.99 -26.95 -14.61
CA ILE A 183 -3.57 -25.89 -13.69
C ILE A 183 -2.08 -25.68 -13.83
N ALA A 184 -1.68 -24.47 -14.18
CA ALA A 184 -0.30 -24.05 -14.21
C ALA A 184 -0.09 -22.88 -13.24
N SER A 185 1.01 -22.90 -12.50
CA SER A 185 1.43 -21.78 -11.67
C SER A 185 2.83 -21.35 -12.05
N TYR A 186 3.04 -20.05 -12.07
CA TYR A 186 4.35 -19.46 -12.23
C TYR A 186 4.76 -18.79 -10.93
N THR A 187 5.85 -19.25 -10.33
CA THR A 187 6.47 -18.60 -9.18
C THR A 187 7.96 -18.48 -9.36
N GLY A 188 8.50 -17.35 -8.98
CA GLY A 188 9.94 -17.09 -9.04
C GLY A 188 10.79 -17.92 -8.06
N THR A 189 10.17 -18.61 -7.11
CA THR A 189 10.87 -19.30 -6.01
C THR A 189 10.73 -20.81 -5.99
N GLY A 190 9.98 -21.41 -6.91
CA GLY A 190 9.86 -22.86 -7.05
C GLY A 190 9.06 -23.61 -5.96
N GLU A 191 8.55 -22.93 -4.95
CA GLU A 191 7.85 -23.55 -3.81
C GLU A 191 6.31 -23.53 -3.95
N ASN A 192 5.76 -24.14 -5.01
CA ASN A 192 4.31 -24.08 -5.24
C ASN A 192 3.60 -25.41 -5.34
N GLU A 193 4.25 -26.50 -5.09
CA GLU A 193 3.60 -27.80 -5.21
C GLU A 193 2.39 -27.93 -4.26
N ALA A 194 2.53 -27.45 -3.02
CA ALA A 194 1.45 -27.48 -2.04
C ALA A 194 0.25 -26.60 -2.47
N THR A 195 0.50 -25.42 -3.01
CA THR A 195 -0.56 -24.52 -3.50
C THR A 195 -1.25 -25.08 -4.73
N LEU A 196 -0.50 -25.63 -5.69
CA LEU A 196 -1.05 -26.30 -6.86
C LEU A 196 -1.90 -27.49 -6.49
N LYS A 197 -1.43 -28.31 -5.54
CA LYS A 197 -2.18 -29.46 -5.03
C LYS A 197 -3.49 -29.03 -4.38
N ALA A 198 -3.45 -28.03 -3.51
CA ALA A 198 -4.65 -27.51 -2.86
C ALA A 198 -5.66 -26.96 -3.88
N LEU A 199 -5.19 -26.23 -4.90
CA LEU A 199 -6.05 -25.72 -5.96
C LEU A 199 -6.63 -26.87 -6.81
N ALA A 200 -5.84 -27.88 -7.14
CA ALA A 200 -6.30 -29.05 -7.87
C ALA A 200 -7.40 -29.79 -7.08
N GLU A 201 -7.20 -29.96 -5.78
CA GLU A 201 -8.19 -30.58 -4.89
C GLU A 201 -9.53 -29.84 -4.89
N LEU A 202 -9.53 -28.50 -4.93
CA LEU A 202 -10.76 -27.71 -5.02
C LEU A 202 -11.53 -28.01 -6.32
N PHE A 203 -10.85 -28.11 -7.46
CA PHE A 203 -11.50 -28.48 -8.73
C PHE A 203 -12.04 -29.92 -8.70
N VAL A 204 -11.28 -30.86 -8.13
CA VAL A 204 -11.72 -32.25 -7.97
C VAL A 204 -12.97 -32.33 -7.07
N GLN A 205 -13.00 -31.60 -5.96
CA GLN A 205 -14.18 -31.50 -5.05
C GLN A 205 -15.40 -30.94 -5.77
N GLN A 206 -15.19 -30.07 -6.77
CA GLN A 206 -16.25 -29.56 -7.62
C GLN A 206 -16.66 -30.52 -8.75
N GLY A 207 -16.03 -31.67 -8.87
CA GLY A 207 -16.35 -32.71 -9.86
C GLY A 207 -15.65 -32.57 -11.20
N PHE A 208 -14.58 -31.79 -11.28
CA PHE A 208 -13.76 -31.69 -12.50
C PHE A 208 -12.62 -32.71 -12.50
N THR A 209 -12.17 -33.09 -13.70
CA THR A 209 -10.92 -33.85 -13.88
C THR A 209 -9.77 -32.86 -13.99
N VAL A 210 -8.76 -32.96 -13.12
CA VAL A 210 -7.53 -32.16 -13.20
C VAL A 210 -6.42 -32.99 -13.82
N CYS A 211 -5.65 -32.43 -14.74
CA CYS A 211 -4.53 -33.07 -15.43
C CYS A 211 -3.27 -32.16 -15.42
#